data_f458de7dd710410cb6271fd6fa5954ea
#
_entry.id   f458de7dd710410cb6271fd6fa5954ea
#
_cell.length_a   1.000
_cell.length_b   1.000
_cell.length_c   1.000
_cell.angle_alpha   90.00
_cell.angle_beta   90.00
_cell.angle_gamma   90.00
#
_symmetry.space_group_name_H-M   'P 1'
#
loop_
_entity.id
_entity.type
_entity.pdbx_description
1 polymer ?
#
loop_
_entity_poly.entity_id
_entity_poly.type
_entity_poly.pdbx_seq_one_letter_code
_entity_poly.pdbx_strand_id
1 'polypeptide(L)'
;MIGSMPPRMATAVRALACALAAAAIYANGAQAEVNEISVAQQYGVSFLPLMLMERGKLIEKHAAAAGLGDIKVSWAKVAGPSAMNDGLISGSLHFAAQGAPSLITLWDKTRGQIKGVSAMTTYPLYLVTRNPAVKTIKDFSDKDKIAVPSVKISTQAIMLQMAAAAAFGQNNYTQLDPLTVSLSHPDATLAFINNTAGVNAHFSTSPFYEQEIKVPGAHLVTTSYEILGGPATALVITTSSKFREANPKAYHAFIDAMKEAIETINKDKRTASKAYLEAARDTKDSVDDIYAIISDKDYAYTLQPQKVFATAQFMAKIGSIRQAPKSITDLFFDDIPGLKGD
;
A
#
# COMPACT_ATOMS: atom_id res chain seq x y z
N MET A 1 2.02 -33.80 68.74
CA MET A 1 3.48 -33.78 68.43
C MET A 1 3.61 -33.46 66.95
N ILE A 2 3.96 -32.22 66.63
CA ILE A 2 4.23 -31.80 65.26
C ILE A 2 5.72 -32.03 65.02
N GLY A 3 6.07 -33.05 64.25
CA GLY A 3 7.46 -33.42 63.95
C GLY A 3 8.11 -32.34 63.06
N SER A 4 9.19 -31.72 63.50
CA SER A 4 9.99 -30.79 62.74
C SER A 4 10.72 -31.50 61.60
N MET A 5 10.54 -31.01 60.41
CA MET A 5 11.21 -31.53 59.20
C MET A 5 12.73 -31.35 59.30
N PRO A 6 13.55 -32.34 58.95
CA PRO A 6 15.00 -32.23 59.07
C PRO A 6 15.53 -31.14 58.11
N PRO A 7 16.56 -30.38 58.49
CA PRO A 7 17.03 -29.16 57.79
C PRO A 7 17.44 -29.41 56.32
N ARG A 8 17.89 -30.61 55.96
CA ARG A 8 18.22 -31.03 54.60
C ARG A 8 17.00 -31.14 53.66
N MET A 9 15.84 -31.56 54.20
CA MET A 9 14.60 -31.63 53.43
C MET A 9 14.00 -30.25 53.19
N ALA A 10 14.11 -29.34 54.17
CA ALA A 10 13.64 -27.95 54.02
C ALA A 10 14.42 -27.15 52.94
N THR A 11 15.74 -27.42 52.81
CA THR A 11 16.59 -26.81 51.78
C THR A 11 16.26 -27.36 50.39
N ALA A 12 16.01 -28.67 50.26
CA ALA A 12 15.63 -29.27 48.97
C ALA A 12 14.25 -28.80 48.49
N VAL A 13 13.28 -28.65 49.39
CA VAL A 13 11.93 -28.14 49.06
C VAL A 13 12.00 -26.67 48.66
N ARG A 14 12.82 -25.86 49.31
CA ARG A 14 13.03 -24.44 48.93
C ARG A 14 13.71 -24.31 47.56
N ALA A 15 14.73 -25.14 47.29
CA ALA A 15 15.41 -25.16 46.00
C ALA A 15 14.47 -25.58 44.87
N LEU A 16 13.59 -26.57 45.08
CA LEU A 16 12.59 -27.02 44.12
C LEU A 16 11.50 -25.95 43.89
N ALA A 17 11.06 -25.30 44.94
CA ALA A 17 10.11 -24.19 44.86
C ALA A 17 10.69 -22.97 44.10
N CYS A 18 11.97 -22.61 44.31
CA CYS A 18 12.66 -21.58 43.58
C CYS A 18 12.87 -21.96 42.10
N ALA A 19 13.17 -23.23 41.79
CA ALA A 19 13.33 -23.72 40.44
C ALA A 19 11.98 -23.73 39.68
N LEU A 20 10.87 -24.10 40.35
CA LEU A 20 9.53 -24.05 39.80
C LEU A 20 9.03 -22.59 39.59
N ALA A 21 9.36 -21.69 40.53
CA ALA A 21 9.06 -20.27 40.38
C ALA A 21 9.87 -19.62 39.25
N ALA A 22 11.16 -20.01 39.12
CA ALA A 22 12.00 -19.57 38.00
C ALA A 22 11.47 -20.09 36.65
N ALA A 23 11.07 -21.38 36.59
CA ALA A 23 10.44 -21.98 35.39
C ALA A 23 9.11 -21.32 35.03
N ALA A 24 8.30 -20.89 36.01
CA ALA A 24 7.07 -20.15 35.81
C ALA A 24 7.31 -18.68 35.32
N ILE A 25 8.45 -18.09 35.68
CA ILE A 25 8.84 -16.75 35.18
C ILE A 25 9.35 -16.83 33.73
N TYR A 26 9.99 -17.94 33.32
CA TYR A 26 10.38 -18.22 31.93
C TYR A 26 9.23 -18.73 31.04
N ALA A 27 8.13 -19.17 31.65
CA ALA A 27 6.85 -19.42 30.98
C ALA A 27 6.05 -18.14 30.82
N ASN A 28 6.70 -16.95 30.71
CA ASN A 28 6.06 -15.76 30.16
C ASN A 28 5.57 -16.12 28.77
N GLY A 29 4.28 -16.40 28.73
CA GLY A 29 3.58 -17.00 27.63
C GLY A 29 4.02 -16.41 26.30
N ALA A 30 4.55 -17.24 25.44
CA ALA A 30 4.49 -16.98 24.02
C ALA A 30 3.01 -16.74 23.72
N GLN A 31 2.60 -15.48 23.72
CA GLN A 31 1.25 -15.10 23.33
C GLN A 31 1.04 -15.70 21.95
N ALA A 32 0.03 -16.57 21.81
CA ALA A 32 -0.25 -17.17 20.53
C ALA A 32 -0.47 -16.07 19.51
N GLU A 33 0.28 -16.12 18.41
CA GLU A 33 0.07 -15.16 17.32
C GLU A 33 -1.33 -15.32 16.73
N VAL A 34 -1.77 -14.34 15.97
CA VAL A 34 -3.09 -14.36 15.34
C VAL A 34 -3.27 -15.59 14.44
N ASN A 35 -4.47 -16.14 14.42
CA ASN A 35 -4.89 -17.19 13.50
C ASN A 35 -5.59 -16.65 12.25
N GLU A 36 -5.74 -15.33 12.13
CA GLU A 36 -6.30 -14.66 10.96
C GLU A 36 -5.48 -13.41 10.62
N ILE A 37 -5.15 -13.24 9.33
CA ILE A 37 -4.54 -12.05 8.75
C ILE A 37 -5.54 -11.39 7.82
N SER A 38 -5.77 -10.08 7.99
CA SER A 38 -6.62 -9.28 7.10
C SER A 38 -5.77 -8.35 6.23
N VAL A 39 -5.99 -8.41 4.91
CA VAL A 39 -5.23 -7.66 3.89
C VAL A 39 -6.17 -6.84 3.03
N ALA A 40 -5.88 -5.56 2.82
CA ALA A 40 -6.64 -4.70 1.94
C ALA A 40 -5.85 -4.31 0.68
N GLN A 41 -6.55 -4.32 -0.46
CA GLN A 41 -6.04 -3.92 -1.77
C GLN A 41 -7.10 -3.09 -2.51
N GLN A 42 -6.68 -2.43 -3.59
CA GLN A 42 -7.58 -1.73 -4.52
C GLN A 42 -7.62 -2.48 -5.86
N TYR A 43 -7.76 -1.74 -6.96
CA TYR A 43 -7.92 -2.25 -8.31
C TYR A 43 -6.74 -1.86 -9.19
N GLY A 44 -6.45 -2.68 -10.20
CA GLY A 44 -5.40 -2.43 -11.19
C GLY A 44 -4.27 -3.45 -11.13
N VAL A 45 -3.48 -3.50 -12.19
CA VAL A 45 -2.40 -4.47 -12.35
C VAL A 45 -1.25 -4.24 -11.35
N SER A 46 -1.18 -3.07 -10.77
CA SER A 46 -0.22 -2.75 -9.69
C SER A 46 -0.41 -3.59 -8.42
N PHE A 47 -1.59 -4.18 -8.23
CA PHE A 47 -1.88 -5.07 -7.10
C PHE A 47 -1.65 -6.56 -7.42
N LEU A 48 -1.09 -6.87 -8.58
CA LEU A 48 -0.82 -8.26 -9.00
C LEU A 48 -0.04 -9.09 -7.97
N PRO A 49 0.96 -8.57 -7.24
CA PRO A 49 1.61 -9.36 -6.19
C PRO A 49 0.62 -9.88 -5.14
N LEU A 50 -0.29 -9.03 -4.65
CA LEU A 50 -1.32 -9.45 -3.68
C LEU A 50 -2.31 -10.45 -4.28
N MET A 51 -2.68 -10.29 -5.55
CA MET A 51 -3.55 -11.23 -6.25
C MET A 51 -2.92 -12.62 -6.38
N LEU A 52 -1.59 -12.69 -6.62
CA LEU A 52 -0.87 -13.96 -6.64
C LEU A 52 -0.77 -14.56 -5.24
N MET A 53 -0.54 -13.73 -4.20
CA MET A 53 -0.52 -14.19 -2.81
C MET A 53 -1.88 -14.79 -2.42
N GLU A 54 -2.99 -14.13 -2.77
CA GLU A 54 -4.35 -14.60 -2.52
C GLU A 54 -4.63 -15.94 -3.21
N ARG A 55 -4.39 -16.02 -4.52
CA ARG A 55 -4.67 -17.23 -5.31
C ARG A 55 -3.79 -18.41 -4.95
N GLY A 56 -2.51 -18.13 -4.72
CA GLY A 56 -1.50 -19.14 -4.38
C GLY A 56 -1.50 -19.51 -2.90
N LYS A 57 -2.31 -18.85 -2.05
CA LYS A 57 -2.30 -19.00 -0.58
C LYS A 57 -0.87 -18.88 -0.03
N LEU A 58 -0.11 -17.88 -0.55
CA LEU A 58 1.30 -17.79 -0.23
C LEU A 58 1.54 -17.38 1.24
N ILE A 59 0.66 -16.55 1.82
CA ILE A 59 0.76 -16.18 3.24
C ILE A 59 0.54 -17.42 4.11
N GLU A 60 -0.50 -18.21 3.83
CA GLU A 60 -0.79 -19.45 4.54
C GLU A 60 0.36 -20.45 4.42
N LYS A 61 0.94 -20.58 3.21
CA LYS A 61 2.11 -21.45 2.96
C LYS A 61 3.31 -21.06 3.83
N HIS A 62 3.68 -19.77 3.83
CA HIS A 62 4.81 -19.28 4.61
C HIS A 62 4.54 -19.30 6.12
N ALA A 63 3.31 -19.05 6.55
CA ALA A 63 2.88 -19.15 7.93
C ALA A 63 2.97 -20.60 8.47
N ALA A 64 2.52 -21.57 7.68
CA ALA A 64 2.67 -22.99 8.02
C ALA A 64 4.15 -23.38 8.13
N ALA A 65 5.01 -22.91 7.21
CA ALA A 65 6.46 -23.14 7.26
C ALA A 65 7.11 -22.49 8.50
N ALA A 66 6.58 -21.36 8.99
CA ALA A 66 7.01 -20.71 10.22
C ALA A 66 6.45 -21.35 11.50
N GLY A 67 5.65 -22.42 11.38
CA GLY A 67 5.07 -23.17 12.50
C GLY A 67 3.86 -22.48 13.14
N LEU A 68 3.12 -21.65 12.40
CA LEU A 68 1.86 -21.06 12.85
C LEU A 68 0.65 -21.99 12.64
N GLY A 69 0.83 -23.13 11.94
CA GLY A 69 -0.27 -24.01 11.56
C GLY A 69 -1.17 -23.37 10.48
N ASP A 70 -2.45 -23.75 10.49
CA ASP A 70 -3.44 -23.24 9.55
C ASP A 70 -3.90 -21.85 10.00
N ILE A 71 -3.50 -20.82 9.27
CA ILE A 71 -4.03 -19.47 9.44
C ILE A 71 -5.07 -19.17 8.36
N LYS A 72 -6.01 -18.29 8.66
CA LYS A 72 -6.96 -17.75 7.72
C LYS A 72 -6.47 -16.40 7.19
N VAL A 73 -6.54 -16.19 5.88
CA VAL A 73 -6.28 -14.86 5.28
C VAL A 73 -7.57 -14.31 4.68
N SER A 74 -7.97 -13.15 5.15
CA SER A 74 -9.12 -12.41 4.61
C SER A 74 -8.65 -11.26 3.73
N TRP A 75 -9.28 -11.13 2.56
CA TRP A 75 -8.93 -10.14 1.55
C TRP A 75 -10.07 -9.16 1.34
N ALA A 76 -9.77 -7.86 1.43
CA ALA A 76 -10.71 -6.78 1.20
C ALA A 76 -10.32 -5.96 -0.02
N LYS A 77 -11.23 -5.81 -0.99
CA LYS A 77 -11.10 -4.83 -2.08
C LYS A 77 -11.86 -3.57 -1.72
N VAL A 78 -11.18 -2.43 -1.67
CA VAL A 78 -11.76 -1.13 -1.27
C VAL A 78 -11.56 -0.08 -2.36
N ALA A 79 -12.44 0.90 -2.38
CA ALA A 79 -12.44 1.94 -3.42
C ALA A 79 -11.21 2.85 -3.37
N GLY A 80 -10.69 3.12 -2.17
CA GLY A 80 -9.58 4.04 -1.98
C GLY A 80 -8.94 3.95 -0.60
N PRO A 81 -7.85 4.70 -0.36
CA PRO A 81 -7.03 4.58 0.84
C PRO A 81 -7.69 5.05 2.14
N SER A 82 -8.78 5.84 2.10
CA SER A 82 -9.45 6.29 3.32
C SER A 82 -9.92 5.12 4.18
N ALA A 83 -10.62 4.14 3.58
CA ALA A 83 -11.08 2.95 4.29
C ALA A 83 -9.94 2.08 4.82
N MET A 84 -8.81 2.02 4.08
CA MET A 84 -7.60 1.33 4.53
C MET A 84 -7.00 2.00 5.77
N ASN A 85 -6.94 3.33 5.78
CA ASN A 85 -6.43 4.09 6.91
C ASN A 85 -7.24 3.83 8.18
N ASP A 86 -8.57 3.88 8.07
CA ASP A 86 -9.46 3.60 9.19
C ASP A 86 -9.31 2.16 9.69
N GLY A 87 -9.19 1.20 8.78
CA GLY A 87 -8.98 -0.21 9.09
C GLY A 87 -7.65 -0.48 9.81
N LEU A 88 -6.56 0.14 9.37
CA LEU A 88 -5.24 0.02 10.01
C LEU A 88 -5.22 0.68 11.40
N ILE A 89 -5.84 1.86 11.56
CA ILE A 89 -5.92 2.56 12.85
C ILE A 89 -6.76 1.76 13.85
N SER A 90 -7.89 1.21 13.43
CA SER A 90 -8.76 0.40 14.29
C SER A 90 -8.21 -1.00 14.57
N GLY A 91 -7.27 -1.48 13.77
CA GLY A 91 -6.73 -2.85 13.82
C GLY A 91 -7.65 -3.90 13.16
N SER A 92 -8.69 -3.49 12.44
CA SER A 92 -9.51 -4.39 11.63
C SER A 92 -8.81 -4.85 10.34
N LEU A 93 -7.79 -4.11 9.92
CA LEU A 93 -6.85 -4.50 8.87
C LEU A 93 -5.45 -4.66 9.45
N HIS A 94 -4.78 -5.74 9.09
CA HIS A 94 -3.40 -6.00 9.48
C HIS A 94 -2.41 -5.47 8.45
N PHE A 95 -2.70 -5.63 7.16
CA PHE A 95 -1.90 -5.08 6.06
C PHE A 95 -2.77 -4.34 5.07
N ALA A 96 -2.23 -3.27 4.50
CA ALA A 96 -2.87 -2.56 3.39
C ALA A 96 -1.83 -2.16 2.34
N ALA A 97 -2.18 -2.35 1.06
CA ALA A 97 -1.40 -1.82 -0.05
C ALA A 97 -2.00 -0.48 -0.51
N GLN A 98 -1.27 0.59 -0.33
CA GLN A 98 -1.74 1.95 -0.60
C GLN A 98 -0.61 2.88 -1.04
N GLY A 99 -0.94 4.07 -1.47
CA GLY A 99 0.06 5.04 -1.90
C GLY A 99 0.93 5.60 -0.77
N ALA A 100 2.14 6.04 -1.10
CA ALA A 100 3.06 6.65 -0.16
C ALA A 100 2.45 7.83 0.64
N PRO A 101 1.62 8.74 0.07
CA PRO A 101 0.96 9.79 0.84
C PRO A 101 0.08 9.28 1.97
N SER A 102 -0.61 8.15 1.76
CA SER A 102 -1.45 7.53 2.80
C SER A 102 -0.61 6.98 3.94
N LEU A 103 0.50 6.30 3.63
CA LEU A 103 1.48 5.88 4.64
C LEU A 103 2.00 7.10 5.44
N ILE A 104 2.42 8.17 4.76
CA ILE A 104 2.95 9.38 5.39
C ILE A 104 1.90 10.01 6.34
N THR A 105 0.64 10.07 5.89
CA THR A 105 -0.49 10.55 6.71
C THR A 105 -0.71 9.67 7.94
N LEU A 106 -0.67 8.34 7.80
CA LEU A 106 -0.82 7.41 8.91
C LEU A 106 0.34 7.50 9.90
N TRP A 107 1.56 7.56 9.39
CA TRP A 107 2.76 7.75 10.20
C TRP A 107 2.66 9.01 11.07
N ASP A 108 2.28 10.14 10.47
CA ASP A 108 2.09 11.38 11.21
C ASP A 108 0.96 11.28 12.25
N LYS A 109 -0.23 10.84 11.85
CA LYS A 109 -1.41 10.73 12.73
C LYS A 109 -1.17 9.78 13.91
N THR A 110 -0.46 8.68 13.69
CA THR A 110 -0.20 7.65 14.71
C THR A 110 1.13 7.83 15.43
N ARG A 111 1.85 8.92 15.16
CA ARG A 111 3.19 9.20 15.75
C ARG A 111 4.16 8.04 15.53
N GLY A 112 4.18 7.51 14.30
CA GLY A 112 5.06 6.42 13.89
C GLY A 112 4.60 5.01 14.30
N GLN A 113 3.39 4.84 14.84
CA GLN A 113 2.87 3.50 15.18
C GLN A 113 2.42 2.70 13.96
N ILE A 114 2.12 3.36 12.85
CA ILE A 114 1.88 2.71 11.56
C ILE A 114 3.01 3.11 10.63
N LYS A 115 3.64 2.10 10.01
CA LYS A 115 4.79 2.24 9.11
C LYS A 115 4.64 1.37 7.87
N GLY A 116 5.47 1.69 6.88
CA GLY A 116 5.65 0.86 5.70
C GLY A 116 6.44 -0.41 6.03
N VAL A 117 6.03 -1.51 5.43
CA VAL A 117 6.77 -2.78 5.43
C VAL A 117 7.79 -2.76 4.29
N SER A 118 7.33 -2.39 3.09
CA SER A 118 8.12 -2.32 1.86
C SER A 118 7.43 -1.45 0.82
N ALA A 119 8.11 -1.12 -0.26
CA ALA A 119 7.43 -0.81 -1.51
C ALA A 119 6.74 -2.09 -2.05
N MET A 120 5.86 -1.93 -3.04
CA MET A 120 5.28 -3.04 -3.79
C MET A 120 5.41 -2.80 -5.29
N THR A 121 5.17 -1.57 -5.74
CA THR A 121 5.17 -1.24 -7.17
C THR A 121 5.64 0.19 -7.41
N THR A 122 6.48 0.34 -8.43
CA THR A 122 6.94 1.63 -8.98
C THR A 122 6.43 1.72 -10.41
N TYR A 123 5.64 2.74 -10.74
CA TYR A 123 5.09 2.99 -12.07
C TYR A 123 4.48 4.40 -12.13
N PRO A 124 4.34 5.01 -13.33
CA PRO A 124 3.69 6.31 -13.47
C PRO A 124 2.17 6.20 -13.32
N LEU A 125 1.57 7.20 -12.67
CA LEU A 125 0.14 7.47 -12.70
C LEU A 125 -0.13 8.50 -13.81
N TYR A 126 -1.31 8.46 -14.42
CA TYR A 126 -1.63 9.18 -15.64
C TYR A 126 -2.82 10.13 -15.46
N LEU A 127 -2.62 11.43 -15.56
CA LEU A 127 -3.74 12.38 -15.61
C LEU A 127 -4.24 12.49 -17.05
N VAL A 128 -5.38 11.87 -17.32
CA VAL A 128 -6.02 11.84 -18.63
C VAL A 128 -7.30 12.67 -18.62
N THR A 129 -7.60 13.35 -19.74
CA THR A 129 -8.84 14.10 -19.92
C THR A 129 -9.45 13.90 -21.30
N ARG A 130 -10.77 14.11 -21.40
CA ARG A 130 -11.52 14.19 -22.64
C ARG A 130 -11.78 15.63 -23.08
N ASN A 131 -11.51 16.61 -22.21
CA ASN A 131 -11.74 18.01 -22.52
C ASN A 131 -10.66 18.52 -23.49
N PRO A 132 -10.97 18.83 -24.76
CA PRO A 132 -9.96 19.25 -25.72
C PRO A 132 -9.32 20.60 -25.39
N ALA A 133 -9.93 21.40 -24.52
CA ALA A 133 -9.39 22.67 -24.07
C ALA A 133 -8.29 22.53 -23.01
N VAL A 134 -8.23 21.37 -22.30
CA VAL A 134 -7.24 21.12 -21.26
C VAL A 134 -5.99 20.46 -21.87
N LYS A 135 -4.90 21.20 -21.97
CA LYS A 135 -3.60 20.72 -22.44
C LYS A 135 -2.56 20.65 -21.33
N THR A 136 -2.74 21.46 -20.30
CA THR A 136 -1.87 21.57 -19.14
C THR A 136 -2.68 21.65 -17.85
N ILE A 137 -2.00 21.56 -16.73
CA ILE A 137 -2.60 21.74 -15.38
C ILE A 137 -3.34 23.10 -15.26
N LYS A 138 -2.88 24.13 -15.95
CA LYS A 138 -3.45 25.49 -15.90
C LYS A 138 -4.79 25.64 -16.61
N ASP A 139 -5.12 24.72 -17.49
CA ASP A 139 -6.31 24.82 -18.33
C ASP A 139 -7.56 24.21 -17.67
N PHE A 140 -7.39 23.50 -16.56
CA PHE A 140 -8.53 22.97 -15.79
C PHE A 140 -9.35 24.13 -15.20
N SER A 141 -10.67 23.99 -15.28
CA SER A 141 -11.65 25.00 -14.86
C SER A 141 -12.81 24.36 -14.07
N ASP A 142 -13.78 25.16 -13.64
CA ASP A 142 -15.01 24.73 -12.97
C ASP A 142 -15.91 23.80 -13.83
N LYS A 143 -15.62 23.70 -15.13
CA LYS A 143 -16.28 22.78 -16.06
C LYS A 143 -15.73 21.36 -16.01
N ASP A 144 -14.62 21.16 -15.32
CA ASP A 144 -13.91 19.88 -15.26
C ASP A 144 -14.18 19.17 -13.94
N LYS A 145 -14.24 17.85 -14.02
CA LYS A 145 -14.33 16.98 -12.84
C LYS A 145 -13.31 15.85 -12.95
N ILE A 146 -12.37 15.85 -12.02
CA ILE A 146 -11.22 14.96 -11.99
C ILE A 146 -11.47 13.83 -10.97
N ALA A 147 -11.61 12.60 -11.47
CA ALA A 147 -11.74 11.44 -10.58
C ALA A 147 -10.39 11.08 -9.95
N VAL A 148 -10.41 10.77 -8.65
CA VAL A 148 -9.30 10.25 -7.87
C VAL A 148 -9.81 9.21 -6.87
N PRO A 149 -9.01 8.22 -6.41
CA PRO A 149 -9.49 7.18 -5.47
C PRO A 149 -9.98 7.72 -4.12
N SER A 150 -9.34 8.76 -3.60
CA SER A 150 -9.76 9.51 -2.41
C SER A 150 -9.25 10.94 -2.50
N VAL A 151 -10.16 11.91 -2.42
CA VAL A 151 -9.81 13.33 -2.41
C VAL A 151 -8.89 13.65 -1.24
N LYS A 152 -7.86 14.49 -1.47
CA LYS A 152 -6.89 14.96 -0.46
C LYS A 152 -6.01 13.89 0.20
N ILE A 153 -6.17 12.59 -0.12
CA ILE A 153 -5.49 11.49 0.58
C ILE A 153 -4.74 10.57 -0.38
N SER A 154 -5.36 10.24 -1.55
CA SER A 154 -4.73 9.34 -2.52
C SER A 154 -3.46 9.94 -3.12
N THR A 155 -2.56 9.09 -3.63
CA THR A 155 -1.38 9.54 -4.37
C THR A 155 -1.75 10.51 -5.47
N GLN A 156 -2.82 10.21 -6.23
CA GLN A 156 -3.33 11.06 -7.30
C GLN A 156 -3.72 12.45 -6.81
N ALA A 157 -4.40 12.54 -5.66
CA ALA A 157 -4.80 13.83 -5.10
C ALA A 157 -3.59 14.66 -4.66
N ILE A 158 -2.60 14.04 -4.02
CA ILE A 158 -1.36 14.74 -3.61
C ILE A 158 -0.51 15.12 -4.83
N MET A 159 -0.41 14.25 -5.85
CA MET A 159 0.28 14.61 -7.11
C MET A 159 -0.42 15.78 -7.80
N LEU A 160 -1.76 15.83 -7.78
CA LEU A 160 -2.50 16.95 -8.33
C LEU A 160 -2.22 18.26 -7.57
N GLN A 161 -2.13 18.20 -6.23
CA GLN A 161 -1.72 19.36 -5.42
C GLN A 161 -0.28 19.79 -5.69
N MET A 162 0.66 18.86 -5.89
CA MET A 162 2.04 19.17 -6.28
C MET A 162 2.07 19.84 -7.66
N ALA A 163 1.31 19.35 -8.63
CA ALA A 163 1.18 19.94 -9.96
C ALA A 163 0.55 21.33 -9.90
N ALA A 164 -0.48 21.53 -9.09
CA ALA A 164 -1.11 22.82 -8.86
C ALA A 164 -0.14 23.82 -8.20
N ALA A 165 0.62 23.40 -7.20
CA ALA A 165 1.65 24.22 -6.57
C ALA A 165 2.73 24.69 -7.57
N ALA A 166 3.13 23.81 -8.48
CA ALA A 166 4.09 24.14 -9.54
C ALA A 166 3.50 25.09 -10.60
N ALA A 167 2.22 24.90 -10.97
CA ALA A 167 1.56 25.66 -12.02
C ALA A 167 1.06 27.03 -11.56
N PHE A 168 0.50 27.13 -10.36
CA PHE A 168 -0.19 28.32 -9.83
C PHE A 168 0.55 29.00 -8.69
N GLY A 169 1.68 28.43 -8.23
CA GLY A 169 2.42 28.90 -7.07
C GLY A 169 2.10 28.11 -5.79
N GLN A 170 3.07 28.05 -4.91
CA GLN A 170 3.07 27.18 -3.72
C GLN A 170 1.82 27.36 -2.83
N ASN A 171 1.32 28.59 -2.68
CA ASN A 171 0.16 28.87 -1.83
C ASN A 171 -1.18 28.47 -2.48
N ASN A 172 -1.17 28.17 -3.78
CA ASN A 172 -2.35 27.77 -4.56
C ASN A 172 -2.41 26.26 -4.84
N TYR A 173 -1.73 25.46 -4.02
CA TYR A 173 -1.68 23.99 -4.18
C TYR A 173 -3.06 23.32 -4.17
N THR A 174 -4.07 23.93 -3.53
CA THR A 174 -5.45 23.43 -3.48
C THR A 174 -6.32 23.90 -4.65
N GLN A 175 -5.76 24.62 -5.64
CA GLN A 175 -6.51 25.23 -6.76
C GLN A 175 -7.42 24.22 -7.49
N LEU A 176 -6.99 22.97 -7.61
CA LEU A 176 -7.72 21.92 -8.29
C LEU A 176 -8.53 21.01 -7.37
N ASP A 177 -8.41 21.14 -6.03
CA ASP A 177 -9.16 20.30 -5.07
C ASP A 177 -10.68 20.36 -5.28
N PRO A 178 -11.31 21.55 -5.54
CA PRO A 178 -12.75 21.63 -5.78
C PRO A 178 -13.24 20.86 -7.00
N LEU A 179 -12.35 20.57 -7.95
CA LEU A 179 -12.66 19.82 -9.17
C LEU A 179 -12.59 18.31 -8.94
N THR A 180 -12.07 17.85 -7.80
CA THR A 180 -11.85 16.41 -7.55
C THR A 180 -13.09 15.72 -7.02
N VAL A 181 -13.26 14.45 -7.42
CA VAL A 181 -14.31 13.55 -6.92
C VAL A 181 -13.71 12.18 -6.58
N SER A 182 -14.14 11.60 -5.44
CA SER A 182 -13.70 10.25 -5.04
C SER A 182 -14.49 9.18 -5.79
N LEU A 183 -13.79 8.39 -6.60
CA LEU A 183 -14.31 7.21 -7.28
C LEU A 183 -13.24 6.12 -7.28
N SER A 184 -13.66 4.85 -7.21
CA SER A 184 -12.74 3.73 -7.50
C SER A 184 -12.27 3.82 -8.96
N HIS A 185 -11.09 3.27 -9.27
CA HIS A 185 -10.61 3.30 -10.66
C HIS A 185 -11.59 2.67 -11.65
N PRO A 186 -12.24 1.49 -11.38
CA PRO A 186 -13.25 0.94 -12.28
C PRO A 186 -14.44 1.89 -12.51
N ASP A 187 -14.96 2.51 -11.43
CA ASP A 187 -16.10 3.43 -11.52
C ASP A 187 -15.71 4.73 -12.24
N ALA A 188 -14.52 5.26 -11.96
CA ALA A 188 -13.97 6.43 -12.63
C ALA A 188 -13.82 6.19 -14.14
N THR A 189 -13.28 5.02 -14.53
CA THR A 189 -13.12 4.64 -15.93
C THR A 189 -14.47 4.51 -16.64
N LEU A 190 -15.46 3.88 -15.99
CA LEU A 190 -16.81 3.79 -16.56
C LEU A 190 -17.44 5.18 -16.72
N ALA A 191 -17.31 6.05 -15.72
CA ALA A 191 -17.82 7.42 -15.80
C ALA A 191 -17.11 8.23 -16.89
N PHE A 192 -15.78 8.09 -17.01
CA PHE A 192 -14.96 8.74 -18.02
C PHE A 192 -15.34 8.29 -19.43
N ILE A 193 -15.40 6.98 -19.69
CA ILE A 193 -15.72 6.42 -21.01
C ILE A 193 -17.13 6.81 -21.44
N ASN A 194 -18.11 6.67 -20.54
CA ASN A 194 -19.51 6.94 -20.83
C ASN A 194 -19.91 8.41 -20.71
N ASN A 195 -18.97 9.30 -20.34
CA ASN A 195 -19.23 10.73 -20.12
C ASN A 195 -20.40 10.96 -19.14
N THR A 196 -20.38 10.26 -18.01
CA THR A 196 -21.42 10.34 -16.99
C THR A 196 -20.94 11.05 -15.73
N ALA A 197 -21.85 11.48 -14.87
CA ALA A 197 -21.57 12.17 -13.61
C ALA A 197 -20.71 13.44 -13.76
N GLY A 198 -20.53 13.95 -14.99
CA GLY A 198 -19.66 15.09 -15.32
C GLY A 198 -18.16 14.78 -15.24
N VAL A 199 -17.77 13.53 -15.05
CA VAL A 199 -16.35 13.13 -14.99
C VAL A 199 -15.76 13.17 -16.40
N ASN A 200 -14.87 14.11 -16.63
CA ASN A 200 -14.18 14.31 -17.91
C ASN A 200 -12.66 14.22 -17.80
N ALA A 201 -12.15 14.00 -16.57
CA ALA A 201 -10.75 13.72 -16.32
C ALA A 201 -10.59 12.65 -15.22
N HIS A 202 -9.52 11.88 -15.29
CA HIS A 202 -9.20 10.88 -14.30
C HIS A 202 -7.68 10.86 -14.06
N PHE A 203 -7.26 10.90 -12.81
CA PHE A 203 -5.87 10.61 -12.49
C PHE A 203 -5.76 9.10 -12.32
N SER A 204 -5.52 8.43 -13.41
CA SER A 204 -5.70 7.01 -13.68
C SER A 204 -4.45 6.17 -13.35
N THR A 205 -4.61 4.87 -13.47
CA THR A 205 -3.57 3.83 -13.37
C THR A 205 -3.85 2.73 -14.38
N SER A 206 -2.83 1.92 -14.72
CA SER A 206 -3.00 0.76 -15.60
C SER A 206 -3.81 -0.38 -14.93
N PRO A 207 -4.68 -1.08 -15.69
CA PRO A 207 -4.91 -0.95 -17.13
C PRO A 207 -6.01 0.05 -17.50
N PHE A 208 -6.55 0.80 -16.55
CA PHE A 208 -7.65 1.74 -16.76
C PHE A 208 -7.26 2.89 -17.69
N TYR A 209 -6.03 3.41 -17.54
CA TYR A 209 -5.48 4.42 -18.43
C TYR A 209 -5.48 3.95 -19.89
N GLU A 210 -5.07 2.71 -20.14
CA GLU A 210 -5.00 2.14 -21.49
C GLU A 210 -6.38 1.95 -22.13
N GLN A 211 -7.42 1.79 -21.31
CA GLN A 211 -8.81 1.77 -21.77
C GLN A 211 -9.31 3.19 -22.06
N GLU A 212 -9.00 4.14 -21.21
CA GLU A 212 -9.44 5.55 -21.29
C GLU A 212 -8.81 6.28 -22.45
N ILE A 213 -7.52 6.07 -22.73
CA ILE A 213 -6.83 6.76 -23.82
C ILE A 213 -7.31 6.33 -25.21
N LYS A 214 -8.01 5.20 -25.32
CA LYS A 214 -8.67 4.74 -26.56
C LYS A 214 -9.95 5.52 -26.86
N VAL A 215 -10.50 6.28 -25.91
CA VAL A 215 -11.71 7.09 -26.10
C VAL A 215 -11.40 8.25 -27.05
N PRO A 216 -12.22 8.48 -28.09
CA PRO A 216 -12.00 9.61 -29.02
C PRO A 216 -11.90 10.94 -28.28
N GLY A 217 -10.81 11.68 -28.55
CA GLY A 217 -10.52 12.96 -27.93
C GLY A 217 -9.83 12.88 -26.55
N ALA A 218 -9.73 11.69 -25.94
CA ALA A 218 -8.97 11.52 -24.72
C ALA A 218 -7.47 11.73 -24.98
N HIS A 219 -6.79 12.37 -24.04
CA HIS A 219 -5.37 12.61 -24.13
C HIS A 219 -4.74 12.75 -22.74
N LEU A 220 -3.44 12.47 -22.66
CA LEU A 220 -2.63 12.61 -21.47
C LEU A 220 -2.33 14.10 -21.22
N VAL A 221 -2.49 14.56 -19.98
CA VAL A 221 -2.12 15.89 -19.54
C VAL A 221 -0.74 15.90 -18.87
N THR A 222 -0.50 14.96 -17.96
CA THR A 222 0.79 14.77 -17.27
C THR A 222 0.83 13.42 -16.56
N THR A 223 2.00 13.06 -16.05
CA THR A 223 2.22 11.85 -15.26
C THR A 223 2.76 12.17 -13.87
N SER A 224 2.62 11.24 -12.93
CA SER A 224 3.25 11.39 -11.61
C SER A 224 4.79 11.46 -11.70
N TYR A 225 5.40 10.83 -12.71
CA TYR A 225 6.84 10.88 -12.94
C TYR A 225 7.32 12.25 -13.40
N GLU A 226 6.54 12.91 -14.26
CA GLU A 226 6.82 14.31 -14.65
C GLU A 226 6.71 15.25 -13.46
N ILE A 227 5.68 15.06 -12.61
CA ILE A 227 5.48 15.87 -11.39
C ILE A 227 6.62 15.68 -10.38
N LEU A 228 7.10 14.42 -10.20
CA LEU A 228 8.16 14.09 -9.25
C LEU A 228 9.58 14.15 -9.83
N GLY A 229 9.71 14.39 -11.14
CA GLY A 229 11.01 14.41 -11.82
C GLY A 229 11.64 13.02 -11.98
N GLY A 230 10.83 11.97 -12.20
CA GLY A 230 11.28 10.62 -12.54
C GLY A 230 10.58 9.50 -11.74
N PRO A 231 11.06 8.26 -11.86
CA PRO A 231 10.48 7.09 -11.24
C PRO A 231 10.28 7.24 -9.73
N ALA A 232 9.11 6.81 -9.24
CA ALA A 232 8.72 6.93 -7.84
C ALA A 232 7.83 5.76 -7.43
N THR A 233 7.90 5.37 -6.17
CA THR A 233 7.02 4.34 -5.61
C THR A 233 5.57 4.81 -5.63
N ALA A 234 4.73 4.05 -6.31
CA ALA A 234 3.30 4.28 -6.36
C ALA A 234 2.58 3.61 -5.19
N LEU A 235 2.94 2.36 -4.88
CA LEU A 235 2.31 1.58 -3.82
C LEU A 235 3.33 1.05 -2.82
N VAL A 236 2.94 1.10 -1.54
CA VAL A 236 3.65 0.55 -0.39
C VAL A 236 2.75 -0.39 0.40
N ILE A 237 3.34 -1.36 1.08
CA ILE A 237 2.65 -2.18 2.08
C ILE A 237 2.80 -1.49 3.43
N THR A 238 1.71 -1.41 4.16
CA THR A 238 1.61 -0.70 5.45
C THR A 238 1.04 -1.62 6.52
N THR A 239 1.60 -1.57 7.74
CA THR A 239 1.10 -2.28 8.92
C THR A 239 1.38 -1.48 10.21
N SER A 240 0.84 -1.93 11.35
CA SER A 240 1.11 -1.32 12.65
C SER A 240 2.28 -1.97 13.38
N SER A 241 3.05 -1.18 14.16
CA SER A 241 4.07 -1.69 15.07
C SER A 241 3.49 -2.74 16.02
N LYS A 242 2.29 -2.47 16.53
CA LYS A 242 1.57 -3.40 17.42
C LYS A 242 1.36 -4.78 16.76
N PHE A 243 0.93 -4.82 15.50
CA PHE A 243 0.76 -6.10 14.80
C PHE A 243 2.10 -6.81 14.60
N ARG A 244 3.10 -6.09 14.10
CA ARG A 244 4.46 -6.61 13.86
C ARG A 244 5.08 -7.23 15.12
N GLU A 245 5.00 -6.52 16.25
CA GLU A 245 5.60 -6.93 17.53
C GLU A 245 4.87 -8.11 18.17
N ALA A 246 3.53 -8.11 18.09
CA ALA A 246 2.72 -9.19 18.66
C ALA A 246 2.69 -10.45 17.80
N ASN A 247 2.98 -10.35 16.49
CA ASN A 247 2.83 -11.44 15.52
C ASN A 247 4.04 -11.54 14.56
N PRO A 248 5.26 -11.72 15.08
CA PRO A 248 6.48 -11.66 14.25
C PRO A 248 6.50 -12.73 13.16
N LYS A 249 6.03 -13.96 13.43
CA LYS A 249 5.99 -15.03 12.42
C LYS A 249 4.97 -14.73 11.31
N ALA A 250 3.77 -14.27 11.68
CA ALA A 250 2.73 -13.89 10.73
C ALA A 250 3.19 -12.68 9.87
N TYR A 251 3.88 -11.72 10.48
CA TYR A 251 4.48 -10.59 9.79
C TYR A 251 5.55 -11.02 8.77
N HIS A 252 6.49 -11.88 9.16
CA HIS A 252 7.52 -12.38 8.25
C HIS A 252 6.94 -13.30 7.17
N ALA A 253 5.91 -14.11 7.48
CA ALA A 253 5.21 -14.91 6.48
C ALA A 253 4.60 -14.05 5.38
N PHE A 254 4.05 -12.87 5.73
CA PHE A 254 3.56 -11.91 4.74
C PHE A 254 4.70 -11.37 3.86
N ILE A 255 5.84 -11.00 4.44
CA ILE A 255 7.01 -10.49 3.69
C ILE A 255 7.53 -11.56 2.72
N ASP A 256 7.67 -12.79 3.18
CA ASP A 256 8.21 -13.88 2.34
C ASP A 256 7.23 -14.25 1.23
N ALA A 257 5.92 -14.23 1.49
CA ALA A 257 4.89 -14.37 0.46
C ALA A 257 4.96 -13.25 -0.59
N MET A 258 5.21 -12.01 -0.16
CA MET A 258 5.38 -10.87 -1.08
C MET A 258 6.62 -11.01 -1.95
N LYS A 259 7.75 -11.43 -1.36
CA LYS A 259 9.00 -11.72 -2.12
C LYS A 259 8.75 -12.78 -3.18
N GLU A 260 8.15 -13.92 -2.79
CA GLU A 260 7.84 -15.02 -3.71
C GLU A 260 6.91 -14.56 -4.86
N ALA A 261 5.89 -13.76 -4.54
CA ALA A 261 4.97 -13.23 -5.56
C ALA A 261 5.68 -12.31 -6.55
N ILE A 262 6.53 -11.39 -6.07
CA ILE A 262 7.31 -10.47 -6.92
C ILE A 262 8.32 -11.25 -7.79
N GLU A 263 9.03 -12.21 -7.22
CA GLU A 263 9.95 -13.09 -7.96
C GLU A 263 9.23 -13.87 -9.05
N THR A 264 8.04 -14.40 -8.74
CA THR A 264 7.20 -15.13 -9.71
C THR A 264 6.81 -14.25 -10.88
N ILE A 265 6.38 -13.00 -10.62
CA ILE A 265 6.03 -12.04 -11.69
C ILE A 265 7.25 -11.71 -12.54
N ASN A 266 8.38 -11.40 -11.90
CA ASN A 266 9.59 -10.98 -12.61
C ASN A 266 10.21 -12.12 -13.43
N LYS A 267 10.03 -13.37 -13.02
CA LYS A 267 10.49 -14.57 -13.73
C LYS A 267 9.68 -14.86 -15.01
N ASP A 268 8.36 -14.70 -14.94
CA ASP A 268 7.47 -14.97 -16.07
C ASP A 268 6.29 -13.98 -16.11
N LYS A 269 6.57 -12.82 -16.70
CA LYS A 269 5.58 -11.74 -16.86
C LYS A 269 4.36 -12.16 -17.68
N ARG A 270 4.52 -13.10 -18.63
CA ARG A 270 3.42 -13.54 -19.48
C ARG A 270 2.43 -14.41 -18.70
N THR A 271 2.91 -15.37 -17.92
CA THR A 271 2.06 -16.15 -17.01
C THR A 271 1.45 -15.25 -15.94
N ALA A 272 2.20 -14.28 -15.41
CA ALA A 272 1.69 -13.29 -14.45
C ALA A 272 0.55 -12.43 -15.04
N SER A 273 0.66 -12.02 -16.33
CA SER A 273 -0.40 -11.28 -17.03
C SER A 273 -1.68 -12.08 -17.15
N LYS A 274 -1.59 -13.37 -17.48
CA LYS A 274 -2.75 -14.27 -17.51
C LYS A 274 -3.39 -14.41 -16.13
N ALA A 275 -2.57 -14.58 -15.08
CA ALA A 275 -3.04 -14.68 -13.70
C ALA A 275 -3.75 -13.40 -13.24
N TYR A 276 -3.29 -12.21 -13.69
CA TYR A 276 -3.98 -10.94 -13.44
C TYR A 276 -5.38 -10.93 -14.01
N LEU A 277 -5.55 -11.24 -15.32
CA LEU A 277 -6.85 -11.22 -15.98
C LEU A 277 -7.86 -12.15 -15.29
N GLU A 278 -7.41 -13.34 -14.90
CA GLU A 278 -8.24 -14.30 -14.17
C GLU A 278 -8.62 -13.78 -12.77
N ALA A 279 -7.67 -13.19 -12.00
CA ALA A 279 -7.91 -12.69 -10.65
C ALA A 279 -8.77 -11.41 -10.65
N ALA A 280 -8.56 -10.53 -11.63
CA ALA A 280 -9.33 -9.32 -11.82
C ALA A 280 -10.71 -9.58 -12.44
N ARG A 281 -10.93 -10.78 -13.01
CA ARG A 281 -12.08 -11.11 -13.87
C ARG A 281 -12.22 -10.10 -15.02
N ASP A 282 -11.06 -9.71 -15.57
CA ASP A 282 -11.01 -8.73 -16.63
C ASP A 282 -11.29 -9.40 -17.97
N THR A 283 -12.28 -8.88 -18.69
CA THR A 283 -12.70 -9.35 -20.01
C THR A 283 -12.46 -8.30 -21.10
N LYS A 284 -11.89 -7.16 -20.75
CA LYS A 284 -11.66 -6.02 -21.66
C LYS A 284 -10.26 -6.04 -22.25
N ASP A 285 -9.27 -6.44 -21.44
CA ASP A 285 -7.87 -6.47 -21.81
C ASP A 285 -7.42 -7.89 -22.20
N SER A 286 -6.44 -7.98 -23.06
CA SER A 286 -5.80 -9.25 -23.45
C SER A 286 -4.56 -9.53 -22.60
N VAL A 287 -4.05 -10.76 -22.69
CA VAL A 287 -2.75 -11.12 -22.07
C VAL A 287 -1.62 -10.23 -22.62
N ASP A 288 -1.68 -9.90 -23.92
CA ASP A 288 -0.66 -9.06 -24.55
C ASP A 288 -0.73 -7.60 -24.07
N ASP A 289 -1.93 -7.05 -23.84
CA ASP A 289 -2.09 -5.71 -23.24
C ASP A 289 -1.46 -5.66 -21.85
N ILE A 290 -1.81 -6.60 -20.97
CA ILE A 290 -1.24 -6.63 -19.60
C ILE A 290 0.26 -6.90 -19.63
N TYR A 291 0.72 -7.80 -20.51
CA TYR A 291 2.14 -8.09 -20.66
C TYR A 291 2.92 -6.84 -21.11
N ALA A 292 2.38 -6.06 -22.05
CA ALA A 292 2.98 -4.80 -22.48
C ALA A 292 3.12 -3.81 -21.32
N ILE A 293 2.05 -3.65 -20.49
CA ILE A 293 2.05 -2.77 -19.33
C ILE A 293 3.14 -3.17 -18.33
N ILE A 294 3.14 -4.42 -17.85
CA ILE A 294 4.08 -4.84 -16.78
C ILE A 294 5.50 -5.09 -17.29
N SER A 295 5.70 -5.04 -18.62
CA SER A 295 7.02 -5.13 -19.24
C SER A 295 7.61 -3.76 -19.62
N ASP A 296 6.82 -2.68 -19.46
CA ASP A 296 7.33 -1.34 -19.67
C ASP A 296 8.52 -1.06 -18.73
N LYS A 297 9.51 -0.31 -19.22
CA LYS A 297 10.72 0.04 -18.46
C LYS A 297 10.45 0.85 -17.20
N ASP A 298 9.34 1.60 -17.20
CA ASP A 298 8.90 2.46 -16.08
C ASP A 298 8.00 1.71 -15.09
N TYR A 299 7.75 0.40 -15.31
CA TYR A 299 6.93 -0.44 -14.46
C TYR A 299 7.75 -1.51 -13.74
N ALA A 300 7.79 -1.46 -12.41
CA ALA A 300 8.55 -2.44 -11.63
C ALA A 300 7.78 -2.90 -10.39
N TYR A 301 7.79 -4.20 -10.15
CA TYR A 301 7.45 -4.79 -8.86
C TYR A 301 8.71 -4.91 -8.04
N THR A 302 8.77 -4.21 -6.91
CA THR A 302 9.97 -4.11 -6.08
C THR A 302 9.63 -3.82 -4.62
N LEU A 303 10.46 -4.34 -3.71
CA LEU A 303 10.35 -4.05 -2.28
C LEU A 303 11.05 -2.75 -1.89
N GLN A 304 11.87 -2.17 -2.78
CA GLN A 304 12.66 -0.98 -2.50
C GLN A 304 11.87 0.30 -2.79
N PRO A 305 11.62 1.18 -1.79
CA PRO A 305 10.97 2.47 -2.00
C PRO A 305 11.88 3.45 -2.73
N GLN A 306 11.26 4.34 -3.52
CA GLN A 306 11.91 5.41 -4.29
C GLN A 306 11.10 6.70 -4.18
N LYS A 307 11.78 7.83 -4.00
CA LYS A 307 11.22 9.20 -3.96
C LYS A 307 10.04 9.42 -2.98
N VAL A 308 10.00 8.66 -1.88
CA VAL A 308 8.96 8.82 -0.85
C VAL A 308 9.15 10.13 -0.08
N PHE A 309 10.42 10.55 0.14
CA PHE A 309 10.73 11.78 0.86
C PHE A 309 10.26 13.04 0.15
N ALA A 310 10.37 13.13 -1.17
CA ALA A 310 9.91 14.29 -1.93
C ALA A 310 8.42 14.58 -1.67
N THR A 311 7.61 13.51 -1.62
CA THR A 311 6.19 13.59 -1.26
C THR A 311 6.00 14.02 0.20
N ALA A 312 6.76 13.45 1.13
CA ALA A 312 6.65 13.79 2.55
C ALA A 312 7.07 15.24 2.84
N GLN A 313 8.11 15.74 2.17
CA GLN A 313 8.54 17.14 2.26
C GLN A 313 7.47 18.10 1.74
N PHE A 314 6.85 17.77 0.61
CA PHE A 314 5.73 18.55 0.10
C PHE A 314 4.57 18.58 1.09
N MET A 315 4.15 17.42 1.62
CA MET A 315 3.06 17.31 2.58
C MET A 315 3.33 18.08 3.88
N ALA A 316 4.58 18.09 4.37
CA ALA A 316 4.98 18.90 5.51
C ALA A 316 4.93 20.40 5.18
N LYS A 317 5.41 20.81 4.00
CA LYS A 317 5.41 22.18 3.53
C LYS A 317 4.01 22.78 3.41
N ILE A 318 3.03 22.00 2.98
CA ILE A 318 1.63 22.43 2.90
C ILE A 318 0.83 22.24 4.20
N GLY A 319 1.47 21.76 5.27
CA GLY A 319 0.83 21.55 6.57
C GLY A 319 -0.11 20.33 6.63
N SER A 320 -0.05 19.40 5.66
CA SER A 320 -0.83 18.15 5.69
C SER A 320 -0.33 17.17 6.75
N ILE A 321 0.94 17.27 7.13
CA ILE A 321 1.58 16.57 8.24
C ILE A 321 2.36 17.58 9.09
N ARG A 322 2.57 17.25 10.37
CA ARG A 322 3.21 18.17 11.35
C ARG A 322 4.69 18.43 11.05
N GLN A 323 5.40 17.41 10.58
CA GLN A 323 6.81 17.48 10.21
C GLN A 323 7.16 16.39 9.20
N ALA A 324 8.17 16.66 8.37
CA ALA A 324 8.71 15.65 7.47
C ALA A 324 9.49 14.58 8.25
N PRO A 325 9.47 13.29 7.82
CA PRO A 325 10.36 12.27 8.36
C PRO A 325 11.82 12.65 8.10
N LYS A 326 12.72 12.23 9.00
CA LYS A 326 14.16 12.54 8.93
C LYS A 326 14.94 11.45 8.21
N SER A 327 14.42 10.22 8.22
CA SER A 327 15.06 9.04 7.62
C SER A 327 14.01 8.09 7.05
N ILE A 328 14.46 7.16 6.21
CA ILE A 328 13.57 6.10 5.69
C ILE A 328 13.03 5.21 6.82
N THR A 329 13.79 5.00 7.88
CA THR A 329 13.40 4.19 9.04
C THR A 329 12.36 4.86 9.93
N ASP A 330 12.10 6.17 9.75
CA ASP A 330 10.95 6.82 10.37
C ASP A 330 9.65 6.30 9.72
N LEU A 331 9.66 6.16 8.39
CA LEU A 331 8.50 5.77 7.61
C LEU A 331 8.35 4.25 7.43
N PHE A 332 9.45 3.51 7.37
CA PHE A 332 9.47 2.07 7.12
C PHE A 332 10.11 1.32 8.28
N PHE A 333 9.70 0.08 8.48
CA PHE A 333 10.45 -0.88 9.29
C PHE A 333 11.74 -1.27 8.55
N ASP A 334 12.74 -1.74 9.30
CA ASP A 334 14.07 -2.09 8.78
C ASP A 334 14.23 -3.56 8.37
N ASP A 335 13.11 -4.27 8.22
CA ASP A 335 13.11 -5.71 7.90
C ASP A 335 13.47 -6.04 6.44
N ILE A 336 13.46 -5.07 5.56
CA ILE A 336 13.89 -5.22 4.17
C ILE A 336 15.34 -4.75 4.04
N PRO A 337 16.29 -5.67 3.73
CA PRO A 337 17.70 -5.30 3.60
C PRO A 337 17.92 -4.22 2.55
N GLY A 338 18.74 -3.23 2.89
CA GLY A 338 19.18 -2.20 1.95
C GLY A 338 18.10 -1.19 1.56
N LEU A 339 17.06 -0.98 2.39
CA LEU A 339 16.12 0.12 2.20
C LEU A 339 16.87 1.44 2.03
N LYS A 340 16.81 1.99 0.83
CA LYS A 340 17.34 3.30 0.49
C LYS A 340 16.16 4.24 0.35
N GLY A 341 16.19 5.35 1.04
CA GLY A 341 15.03 6.25 1.11
C GLY A 341 14.85 7.18 -0.08
N ASP A 342 15.80 7.32 -0.97
CA ASP A 342 15.77 8.13 -2.20
C ASP A 342 17.10 8.01 -2.93
#